data_0f7571dd67263a5a92494fae07e8910f
#
_entry.id   0f7571dd67263a5a92494fae07e8910f
#
_cell.length_a   1.000
_cell.length_b   1.000
_cell.length_c   1.000
_cell.angle_alpha   90.00
_cell.angle_beta   90.00
_cell.angle_gamma   90.00
#
_symmetry.space_group_name_H-M   'P 1'
#
loop_
_entity.id
_entity.type
_entity.pdbx_description
1 polymer ?
#
loop_
_entity_poly.entity_id
_entity_poly.type
_entity_poly.pdbx_seq_one_letter_code
_entity_poly.pdbx_strand_id
1 'polypeptide(L)'
;MAVTDWLIDKSALVRLSASPDAAQWAARIGRGLVRITTVTRLEVGYSARSGQDLRTGLQNPPLAAMPVEYQTPAIEDRAVEVLTLLADRGQHRAPSIPDLIVAATAELAGLTILHLDQDFEIIAAITGQPLERLNVT
;
A
#
# COMPACT_ATOMS: atom_id res chain seq x y z
N MET A 1 -23.92 5.93 -1.80
CA MET A 1 -22.88 5.30 -2.64
C MET A 1 -21.54 5.38 -1.94
N ALA A 2 -20.87 4.27 -1.77
CA ALA A 2 -19.56 4.28 -1.12
C ALA A 2 -18.51 4.95 -2.00
N VAL A 3 -17.69 5.82 -1.40
CA VAL A 3 -16.55 6.41 -2.07
C VAL A 3 -15.40 5.43 -1.95
N THR A 4 -14.70 5.15 -3.05
CA THR A 4 -13.51 4.29 -3.02
C THR A 4 -12.35 5.06 -2.42
N ASP A 5 -11.76 4.50 -1.38
CA ASP A 5 -10.52 4.97 -0.81
C ASP A 5 -9.43 3.93 -1.07
N TRP A 6 -8.21 4.39 -1.16
CA TRP A 6 -7.06 3.53 -1.51
C TRP A 6 -6.05 3.47 -0.38
N LEU A 7 -5.34 2.35 -0.33
CA LEU A 7 -4.10 2.21 0.43
C LEU A 7 -2.98 2.00 -0.59
N ILE A 8 -2.02 2.93 -0.61
CA ILE A 8 -0.95 2.88 -1.60
C ILE A 8 0.21 2.00 -1.10
N ASP A 9 0.70 1.12 -1.97
CA ASP A 9 1.93 0.40 -1.74
C ASP A 9 3.13 1.17 -2.29
N LYS A 10 4.31 0.88 -1.77
CA LYS A 10 5.56 1.51 -2.25
C LYS A 10 5.73 1.35 -3.75
N SER A 11 5.38 0.19 -4.32
CA SER A 11 5.54 -0.09 -5.75
C SER A 11 4.82 0.93 -6.63
N ALA A 12 3.64 1.40 -6.20
CA ALA A 12 2.91 2.45 -6.91
C ALA A 12 3.42 3.84 -6.55
N LEU A 13 3.73 4.06 -5.27
CA LEU A 13 4.14 5.37 -4.77
C LEU A 13 5.37 5.90 -5.51
N VAL A 14 6.38 5.06 -5.73
CA VAL A 14 7.62 5.46 -6.41
C VAL A 14 7.43 5.70 -7.91
N ARG A 15 6.29 5.31 -8.47
CA ARG A 15 5.98 5.44 -9.91
C ARG A 15 4.82 6.40 -10.17
N LEU A 16 4.27 7.06 -9.14
CA LEU A 16 3.11 7.96 -9.31
C LEU A 16 3.36 9.04 -10.36
N SER A 17 4.50 9.71 -10.29
CA SER A 17 4.82 10.81 -11.19
C SER A 17 4.98 10.37 -12.65
N ALA A 18 5.27 9.10 -12.87
CA ALA A 18 5.43 8.54 -14.21
C ALA A 18 4.12 8.04 -14.82
N SER A 19 3.04 8.04 -14.04
CA SER A 19 1.73 7.60 -14.52
C SER A 19 1.09 8.64 -15.41
N PRO A 20 0.43 8.24 -16.52
CA PRO A 20 -0.38 9.17 -17.30
C PRO A 20 -1.56 9.73 -16.50
N ASP A 21 -1.93 9.07 -15.39
CA ASP A 21 -3.00 9.51 -14.50
C ASP A 21 -2.48 10.29 -13.28
N ALA A 22 -1.23 10.76 -13.30
CA ALA A 22 -0.59 11.43 -12.17
C ALA A 22 -1.40 12.60 -11.62
N ALA A 23 -1.98 13.42 -12.49
CA ALA A 23 -2.80 14.57 -12.06
C ALA A 23 -4.06 14.12 -11.33
N GLN A 24 -4.69 13.04 -11.78
CA GLN A 24 -5.88 12.48 -11.15
C GLN A 24 -5.53 11.91 -9.76
N TRP A 25 -4.40 11.23 -9.65
CA TRP A 25 -3.93 10.72 -8.36
C TRP A 25 -3.56 11.85 -7.41
N ALA A 26 -2.90 12.90 -7.90
CA ALA A 26 -2.59 14.08 -7.08
C ALA A 26 -3.87 14.70 -6.50
N ALA A 27 -4.93 14.78 -7.29
CA ALA A 27 -6.23 15.31 -6.83
C ALA A 27 -6.84 14.42 -5.75
N ARG A 28 -6.81 13.10 -5.92
CA ARG A 28 -7.31 12.13 -4.94
C ARG A 28 -6.52 12.19 -3.63
N ILE A 29 -5.20 12.28 -3.74
CA ILE A 29 -4.31 12.43 -2.58
C ILE A 29 -4.62 13.72 -1.84
N GLY A 30 -4.78 14.82 -2.55
CA GLY A 30 -5.12 16.13 -1.95
C GLY A 30 -6.46 16.11 -1.23
N ARG A 31 -7.38 15.23 -1.61
CA ARG A 31 -8.70 15.06 -0.97
C ARG A 31 -8.67 14.06 0.19
N GLY A 32 -7.51 13.49 0.53
CA GLY A 32 -7.39 12.52 1.62
C GLY A 32 -7.93 11.13 1.30
N LEU A 33 -8.11 10.80 0.01
CA LEU A 33 -8.68 9.51 -0.40
C LEU A 33 -7.65 8.39 -0.52
N VAL A 34 -6.36 8.71 -0.46
CA VAL A 34 -5.27 7.75 -0.55
C VAL A 34 -4.54 7.71 0.79
N ARG A 35 -4.55 6.56 1.43
CA ARG A 35 -3.93 6.33 2.74
C ARG A 35 -2.63 5.56 2.58
N ILE A 36 -1.83 5.57 3.64
CA ILE A 36 -0.52 4.92 3.65
C ILE A 36 -0.30 4.21 4.98
N THR A 37 0.42 3.09 4.95
CA THR A 37 0.81 2.38 6.18
C THR A 37 2.13 2.92 6.73
N THR A 38 2.36 2.68 8.03
CA THR A 38 3.67 2.94 8.64
C THR A 38 4.76 2.13 7.96
N VAL A 39 4.47 0.87 7.60
CA VAL A 39 5.43 0.02 6.89
C VAL A 39 5.89 0.68 5.59
N THR A 40 4.97 1.20 4.78
CA THR A 40 5.33 1.86 3.53
C THR A 40 6.12 3.14 3.78
N ARG A 41 5.76 3.92 4.80
CA ARG A 41 6.54 5.11 5.19
C ARG A 41 7.98 4.74 5.57
N LEU A 42 8.16 3.65 6.29
CA LEU A 42 9.49 3.16 6.67
C LEU A 42 10.28 2.68 5.44
N GLU A 43 9.62 1.99 4.50
CA GLU A 43 10.27 1.55 3.26
C GLU A 43 10.75 2.74 2.43
N VAL A 44 9.93 3.78 2.32
CA VAL A 44 10.32 5.02 1.63
C VAL A 44 11.47 5.71 2.34
N GLY A 45 11.39 5.80 3.67
CA GLY A 45 12.44 6.40 4.49
C GLY A 45 13.77 5.67 4.41
N TYR A 46 13.71 4.33 4.30
CA TYR A 46 14.90 3.50 4.13
C TYR A 46 15.70 3.88 2.88
N SER A 47 15.01 4.37 1.84
CA SER A 47 15.64 4.77 0.57
C SER A 47 16.10 6.24 0.57
N ALA A 48 15.87 6.99 1.65
CA ALA A 48 16.27 8.39 1.73
C ALA A 48 17.79 8.53 1.78
N ARG A 49 18.31 9.61 1.19
CA ARG A 49 19.76 9.87 1.12
C ARG A 49 20.33 10.46 2.38
N SER A 50 19.49 11.08 3.22
CA SER A 50 19.89 11.76 4.44
C SER A 50 18.69 11.98 5.34
N GLY A 51 18.95 12.37 6.59
CA GLY A 51 17.86 12.77 7.51
C GLY A 51 17.08 13.96 6.98
N GLN A 52 17.75 14.92 6.35
CA GLN A 52 17.08 16.09 5.77
C GLN A 52 16.17 15.68 4.60
N ASP A 53 16.65 14.80 3.74
CA ASP A 53 15.86 14.27 2.62
C ASP A 53 14.59 13.58 3.16
N LEU A 54 14.73 12.76 4.18
CA LEU A 54 13.60 12.08 4.81
C LEU A 54 12.61 13.07 5.44
N ARG A 55 13.10 14.04 6.20
CA ARG A 55 12.21 15.05 6.81
C ARG A 55 11.43 15.82 5.76
N THR A 56 12.13 16.25 4.70
CA THR A 56 11.49 16.97 3.59
C THR A 56 10.43 16.11 2.93
N GLY A 57 10.72 14.85 2.66
CA GLY A 57 9.77 13.93 2.06
C GLY A 57 8.51 13.72 2.90
N LEU A 58 8.68 13.55 4.21
CA LEU A 58 7.54 13.31 5.12
C LEU A 58 6.69 14.57 5.34
N GLN A 59 7.27 15.77 5.21
CA GLN A 59 6.59 17.03 5.47
C GLN A 59 5.90 17.62 4.24
N ASN A 60 6.11 17.04 3.07
CA ASN A 60 5.59 17.57 1.82
C ASN A 60 4.72 16.54 1.10
N PRO A 61 3.80 17.00 0.23
CA PRO A 61 3.05 16.07 -0.62
C PRO A 61 4.01 15.26 -1.52
N PRO A 62 3.65 14.02 -1.85
CA PRO A 62 2.35 13.40 -1.57
C PRO A 62 2.21 12.83 -0.16
N LEU A 63 3.30 12.49 0.53
CA LEU A 63 3.25 11.77 1.82
C LEU A 63 2.50 12.55 2.90
N ALA A 64 2.74 13.85 3.02
CA ALA A 64 2.12 14.68 4.04
C ALA A 64 0.58 14.77 3.90
N ALA A 65 0.06 14.49 2.71
CA ALA A 65 -1.37 14.54 2.44
C ALA A 65 -2.06 13.17 2.57
N MET A 66 -1.30 12.11 2.87
CA MET A 66 -1.84 10.76 3.02
C MET A 66 -2.10 10.43 4.49
N PRO A 67 -3.36 10.22 4.90
CA PRO A 67 -3.63 9.74 6.26
C PRO A 67 -2.97 8.39 6.50
N VAL A 68 -2.46 8.18 7.73
CA VAL A 68 -1.83 6.91 8.08
C VAL A 68 -2.87 5.92 8.58
N GLU A 69 -2.89 4.74 7.97
CA GLU A 69 -3.70 3.62 8.44
C GLU A 69 -2.81 2.75 9.33
N TYR A 70 -3.04 2.81 10.64
CA TYR A 70 -2.20 2.12 11.62
C TYR A 70 -2.55 0.65 11.74
N GLN A 71 -1.55 -0.16 12.07
CA GLN A 71 -1.77 -1.57 12.36
C GLN A 71 -2.54 -1.73 13.66
N THR A 72 -3.44 -2.72 13.65
CA THR A 72 -4.17 -3.16 14.84
C THR A 72 -3.81 -4.61 15.12
N PRO A 73 -4.10 -5.14 16.31
CA PRO A 73 -3.91 -6.58 16.58
C PRO A 73 -4.64 -7.46 15.56
N ALA A 74 -5.84 -7.08 15.14
CA ALA A 74 -6.61 -7.83 14.14
C ALA A 74 -5.88 -7.88 12.79
N ILE A 75 -5.26 -6.78 12.38
CA ILE A 75 -4.47 -6.73 11.14
C ILE A 75 -3.27 -7.66 11.23
N GLU A 76 -2.58 -7.67 12.36
CA GLU A 76 -1.43 -8.54 12.57
C GLU A 76 -1.83 -10.01 12.50
N ASP A 77 -2.89 -10.38 13.19
CA ASP A 77 -3.41 -11.74 13.18
C ASP A 77 -3.85 -12.16 11.77
N ARG A 78 -4.50 -11.25 11.02
CA ARG A 78 -4.93 -11.54 9.65
C ARG A 78 -3.74 -11.77 8.73
N ALA A 79 -2.66 -11.00 8.88
CA ALA A 79 -1.45 -11.21 8.09
C ALA A 79 -0.86 -12.60 8.30
N VAL A 80 -0.82 -13.07 9.55
CA VAL A 80 -0.34 -14.42 9.87
C VAL A 80 -1.27 -15.49 9.28
N GLU A 81 -2.58 -15.29 9.37
CA GLU A 81 -3.56 -16.21 8.78
C GLU A 81 -3.40 -16.33 7.27
N VAL A 82 -3.24 -15.19 6.57
CA VAL A 82 -3.04 -15.18 5.12
C VAL A 82 -1.74 -15.89 4.75
N LEU A 83 -0.67 -15.68 5.50
CA LEU A 83 0.58 -16.39 5.30
C LEU A 83 0.39 -17.91 5.41
N THR A 84 -0.38 -18.36 6.41
CA THR A 84 -0.68 -19.77 6.61
C THR A 84 -1.45 -20.35 5.41
N LEU A 85 -2.45 -19.62 4.92
CA LEU A 85 -3.24 -20.03 3.75
C LEU A 85 -2.39 -20.07 2.47
N LEU A 86 -1.45 -19.14 2.34
CA LEU A 86 -0.47 -19.18 1.23
C LEU A 86 0.45 -20.39 1.34
N ALA A 87 0.88 -20.73 2.56
CA ALA A 87 1.74 -21.89 2.80
C ALA A 87 1.04 -23.20 2.40
N ASP A 88 -0.28 -23.30 2.64
CA ASP A 88 -1.08 -24.44 2.21
C ASP A 88 -1.04 -24.63 0.69
N ARG A 89 -0.79 -23.55 -0.06
CA ARG A 89 -0.66 -23.57 -1.51
C ARG A 89 0.80 -23.62 -1.97
N GLY A 90 1.76 -23.68 -1.05
CA GLY A 90 3.17 -23.59 -1.38
C GLY A 90 3.61 -22.22 -1.86
N GLN A 91 2.85 -21.14 -1.56
CA GLN A 91 3.08 -19.78 -2.06
C GLN A 91 3.52 -18.79 -0.99
N HIS A 92 3.82 -19.26 0.21
CA HIS A 92 4.12 -18.39 1.37
C HIS A 92 5.43 -17.57 1.22
N ARG A 93 6.27 -17.90 0.25
CA ARG A 93 7.52 -17.17 0.00
C ARG A 93 7.41 -16.19 -1.17
N ALA A 94 6.27 -16.15 -1.86
CA ALA A 94 6.10 -15.26 -2.99
C ALA A 94 5.93 -13.79 -2.53
N PRO A 95 4.96 -13.44 -1.66
CA PRO A 95 4.89 -12.07 -1.17
C PRO A 95 5.94 -11.79 -0.11
N SER A 96 6.38 -10.55 -0.03
CA SER A 96 7.23 -10.09 1.06
C SER A 96 6.43 -9.93 2.35
N ILE A 97 7.14 -9.84 3.48
CA ILE A 97 6.51 -9.55 4.78
C ILE A 97 5.75 -8.21 4.74
N PRO A 98 6.35 -7.11 4.25
CA PRO A 98 5.62 -5.85 4.11
C PRO A 98 4.34 -5.97 3.27
N ASP A 99 4.35 -6.74 2.19
CA ASP A 99 3.17 -6.92 1.35
C ASP A 99 2.01 -7.55 2.13
N LEU A 100 2.31 -8.52 2.98
CA LEU A 100 1.31 -9.18 3.84
C LEU A 100 0.68 -8.18 4.82
N ILE A 101 1.48 -7.30 5.40
CA ILE A 101 1.01 -6.28 6.33
C ILE A 101 0.14 -5.24 5.60
N VAL A 102 0.60 -4.76 4.46
CA VAL A 102 -0.16 -3.80 3.64
C VAL A 102 -1.50 -4.41 3.21
N ALA A 103 -1.47 -5.64 2.72
CA ALA A 103 -2.68 -6.33 2.28
C ALA A 103 -3.68 -6.53 3.42
N ALA A 104 -3.24 -7.00 4.58
CA ALA A 104 -4.11 -7.19 5.73
C ALA A 104 -4.71 -5.86 6.22
N THR A 105 -3.91 -4.80 6.21
CA THR A 105 -4.37 -3.45 6.58
C THR A 105 -5.50 -3.00 5.64
N ALA A 106 -5.26 -3.11 4.33
CA ALA A 106 -6.26 -2.70 3.34
C ALA A 106 -7.54 -3.53 3.44
N GLU A 107 -7.41 -4.85 3.60
CA GLU A 107 -8.56 -5.73 3.70
C GLU A 107 -9.47 -5.35 4.87
N LEU A 108 -8.89 -5.21 6.06
CA LEU A 108 -9.68 -4.95 7.26
C LEU A 108 -10.18 -3.50 7.33
N ALA A 109 -9.49 -2.56 6.70
CA ALA A 109 -9.94 -1.17 6.63
C ALA A 109 -10.90 -0.90 5.46
N GLY A 110 -11.16 -1.89 4.61
CA GLY A 110 -12.06 -1.72 3.46
C GLY A 110 -11.49 -0.85 2.35
N LEU A 111 -10.17 -0.89 2.15
CA LEU A 111 -9.48 -0.06 1.16
C LEU A 111 -9.05 -0.88 -0.06
N THR A 112 -9.00 -0.22 -1.21
CA THR A 112 -8.44 -0.81 -2.43
C THR A 112 -6.93 -0.59 -2.44
N ILE A 113 -6.14 -1.64 -2.67
CA ILE A 113 -4.68 -1.51 -2.75
C ILE A 113 -4.30 -0.93 -4.11
N LEU A 114 -3.60 0.21 -4.10
CA LEU A 114 -2.99 0.77 -5.30
C LEU A 114 -1.54 0.30 -5.38
N HIS A 115 -1.21 -0.47 -6.42
CA HIS A 115 0.07 -1.18 -6.49
C HIS A 115 0.61 -1.34 -7.92
N LEU A 116 1.87 -1.79 -7.99
CA LEU A 116 2.54 -2.25 -9.20
C LEU A 116 3.34 -3.55 -8.93
N ASP A 117 2.80 -4.41 -8.04
CA ASP A 117 3.47 -5.65 -7.65
C ASP A 117 2.48 -6.80 -7.76
N GLN A 118 2.76 -7.76 -8.64
CA GLN A 118 1.89 -8.91 -8.87
C GLN A 118 1.72 -9.80 -7.62
N ASP A 119 2.56 -9.66 -6.60
CA ASP A 119 2.42 -10.42 -5.36
C ASP A 119 1.11 -10.12 -4.66
N PHE A 120 0.55 -8.90 -4.83
CA PHE A 120 -0.79 -8.60 -4.31
C PHE A 120 -1.89 -9.41 -5.00
N GLU A 121 -1.69 -9.79 -6.26
CA GLU A 121 -2.65 -10.67 -6.96
C GLU A 121 -2.65 -12.07 -6.35
N ILE A 122 -1.49 -12.56 -5.92
CA ILE A 122 -1.37 -13.84 -5.23
C ILE A 122 -2.12 -13.80 -3.89
N ILE A 123 -1.96 -12.72 -3.14
CA ILE A 123 -2.67 -12.52 -1.87
C ILE A 123 -4.18 -12.40 -2.11
N ALA A 124 -4.59 -11.62 -3.09
CA ALA A 124 -6.00 -11.38 -3.39
C ALA A 124 -6.70 -12.64 -3.89
N ALA A 125 -5.99 -13.59 -4.47
CA ALA A 125 -6.55 -14.88 -4.84
C ALA A 125 -7.05 -15.67 -3.62
N ILE A 126 -6.51 -15.37 -2.43
CA ILE A 126 -6.97 -15.96 -1.16
C ILE A 126 -8.04 -15.09 -0.51
N THR A 127 -7.79 -13.78 -0.42
CA THR A 127 -8.63 -12.87 0.38
C THR A 127 -9.84 -12.34 -0.38
N GLY A 128 -9.78 -12.28 -1.70
CA GLY A 128 -10.81 -11.65 -2.52
C GLY A 128 -10.84 -10.13 -2.43
N GLN A 129 -9.82 -9.50 -1.82
CA GLN A 129 -9.80 -8.06 -1.60
C GLN A 129 -9.59 -7.27 -2.88
N PRO A 130 -10.09 -6.03 -2.95
CA PRO A 130 -9.98 -5.21 -4.15
C PRO A 130 -8.56 -4.68 -4.36
N LEU A 131 -8.12 -4.72 -5.61
CA LEU A 131 -6.84 -4.22 -6.06
C LEU A 131 -7.05 -3.23 -7.20
N GLU A 132 -6.15 -2.27 -7.31
CA GLU A 132 -6.04 -1.41 -8.49
C GLU A 132 -4.58 -1.28 -8.88
N ARG A 133 -4.27 -1.68 -10.12
CA ARG A 133 -2.93 -1.53 -10.64
C ARG A 133 -2.74 -0.12 -11.15
N LEU A 134 -1.67 0.56 -10.72
CA LEU A 134 -1.34 1.89 -11.24
C LEU A 134 -1.09 1.81 -12.74
N ASN A 135 -1.72 2.71 -13.49
CA ASN A 135 -1.48 2.79 -14.92
C ASN A 135 -0.10 3.41 -15.17
N VAL A 136 0.75 2.68 -15.88
CA VAL A 136 2.09 3.13 -16.28
C VAL A 136 2.32 2.77 -17.73
N THR A 137 3.05 3.61 -18.44
CA THR A 137 3.39 3.37 -19.83
C THR A 137 4.84 2.93 -19.99
#